data_a4d55691bddb3cc95e61aeca3eb6518a
#
_entry.id   a4d55691bddb3cc95e61aeca3eb6518a
#
_cell.length_a   1.000
_cell.length_b   1.000
_cell.length_c   1.000
_cell.angle_alpha   90.00
_cell.angle_beta   90.00
_cell.angle_gamma   90.00
#
_symmetry.space_group_name_H-M   'P 1'
#
loop_
_entity.id
_entity.type
_entity.pdbx_description
1 polymer ?
#
loop_
_entity_poly.entity_id
_entity_poly.type
_entity_poly.pdbx_seq_one_letter_code
_entity_poly.pdbx_strand_id
1 'polypeptide(L)'
;MLNRRILRIKAFKTLYGSVLSGNMSLPQAEANLDASCEAARDLYIYMLGVVSPLTKIAKDKIEAARSKFNPTDEERNPNMKFAENALAVLLDEDVDFQKVFSKKKFDWSQYDIVLKKIYASVQEKEYFKEYMNSEERSLAEDCKLFTRIYEEEFVDTPELESLLEEKSIHWNDDLAYSLTWCCKSLSSFAKGESWTMLPLYQSEMLKGEGVESDKLFVRRLLQAGFAGYEKYSSMIAESVSGWEKERLFSTDVVLIVMGLAEAVTFPNIPIKVTMNEYVEISKFYGTPKSRSFVNGLLDRLIQRLADEGAIVKEGKGLL
;
A
#
# COMPACT_ATOMS: atom_id res chain seq x y z
N MET A 1 -3.14 5.72 -8.40
CA MET A 1 -2.91 5.16 -7.04
C MET A 1 -1.55 5.58 -6.50
N LEU A 2 -0.47 5.01 -7.01
CA LEU A 2 0.87 5.18 -6.42
C LEU A 2 1.37 6.63 -6.51
N ASN A 3 1.74 7.20 -5.36
CA ASN A 3 2.41 8.48 -5.26
C ASN A 3 3.95 8.30 -5.21
N ARG A 4 4.71 9.38 -5.33
CA ARG A 4 6.18 9.33 -5.37
C ARG A 4 6.83 8.77 -4.11
N ARG A 5 6.19 8.87 -2.92
CA ARG A 5 6.72 8.24 -1.70
C ARG A 5 6.65 6.72 -1.79
N ILE A 6 5.48 6.18 -2.16
CA ILE A 6 5.32 4.73 -2.34
C ILE A 6 6.25 4.21 -3.43
N LEU A 7 6.43 4.95 -4.51
CA LEU A 7 7.35 4.58 -5.58
C LEU A 7 8.82 4.54 -5.12
N ARG A 8 9.24 5.46 -4.25
CA ARG A 8 10.57 5.40 -3.61
C ARG A 8 10.73 4.15 -2.75
N ILE A 9 9.70 3.81 -1.97
CA ILE A 9 9.69 2.59 -1.15
C ILE A 9 9.84 1.35 -2.04
N LYS A 10 9.09 1.27 -3.13
CA LYS A 10 9.16 0.12 -4.04
C LYS A 10 10.52 0.02 -4.74
N ALA A 11 11.10 1.12 -5.19
CA ALA A 11 12.44 1.13 -5.75
C ALA A 11 13.51 0.74 -4.72
N PHE A 12 13.39 1.27 -3.48
CA PHE A 12 14.25 0.89 -2.35
C PHE A 12 14.18 -0.61 -2.05
N LYS A 13 12.98 -1.17 -1.87
CA LYS A 13 12.78 -2.61 -1.59
C LYS A 13 13.35 -3.49 -2.70
N THR A 14 13.20 -3.06 -3.96
CA THR A 14 13.73 -3.78 -5.12
C THR A 14 15.26 -3.79 -5.13
N LEU A 15 15.90 -2.65 -4.91
CA LEU A 15 17.36 -2.58 -4.83
C LEU A 15 17.88 -3.37 -3.63
N TYR A 16 17.24 -3.22 -2.47
CA TYR A 16 17.61 -3.94 -1.24
C TYR A 16 17.56 -5.47 -1.43
N GLY A 17 16.49 -6.00 -2.03
CA GLY A 17 16.38 -7.41 -2.33
C GLY A 17 17.45 -7.92 -3.30
N SER A 18 17.81 -7.10 -4.31
CA SER A 18 18.89 -7.41 -5.25
C SER A 18 20.26 -7.44 -4.56
N VAL A 19 20.53 -6.51 -3.65
CA VAL A 19 21.76 -6.47 -2.85
C VAL A 19 21.88 -7.69 -1.95
N LEU A 20 20.82 -8.01 -1.21
CA LEU A 20 20.82 -9.16 -0.28
C LEU A 20 20.96 -10.50 -0.98
N SER A 21 20.36 -10.66 -2.15
CA SER A 21 20.46 -11.90 -2.93
C SER A 21 21.78 -12.03 -3.70
N GLY A 22 22.60 -10.97 -3.73
CA GLY A 22 23.80 -10.90 -4.55
C GLY A 22 23.52 -10.87 -6.06
N ASN A 23 22.25 -10.71 -6.45
CA ASN A 23 21.84 -10.68 -7.85
C ASN A 23 21.60 -9.22 -8.30
N MET A 24 22.61 -8.59 -8.84
CA MET A 24 22.56 -7.23 -9.36
C MET A 24 22.15 -7.16 -10.84
N SER A 25 21.19 -8.00 -11.25
CA SER A 25 20.61 -7.96 -12.59
C SER A 25 19.55 -6.85 -12.71
N LEU A 26 19.89 -5.75 -13.39
CA LEU A 26 18.97 -4.63 -13.60
C LEU A 26 17.67 -5.04 -14.33
N PRO A 27 17.69 -5.86 -15.42
CA PRO A 27 16.45 -6.29 -16.07
C PRO A 27 15.51 -7.07 -15.13
N GLN A 28 16.07 -7.92 -14.26
CA GLN A 28 15.27 -8.65 -13.27
C GLN A 28 14.70 -7.71 -12.21
N ALA A 29 15.47 -6.74 -11.77
CA ALA A 29 15.02 -5.75 -10.80
C ALA A 29 13.90 -4.85 -11.38
N GLU A 30 14.00 -4.44 -12.64
CA GLU A 30 12.94 -3.67 -13.31
C GLU A 30 11.65 -4.49 -13.43
N ALA A 31 11.74 -5.78 -13.77
CA ALA A 31 10.58 -6.67 -13.78
C ALA A 31 9.95 -6.83 -12.39
N ASN A 32 10.76 -6.98 -11.34
CA ASN A 32 10.30 -7.06 -9.96
C ASN A 32 9.64 -5.75 -9.49
N LEU A 33 10.20 -4.60 -9.89
CA LEU A 33 9.62 -3.28 -9.60
C LEU A 33 8.23 -3.14 -10.24
N ASP A 34 8.11 -3.46 -11.53
CA ASP A 34 6.84 -3.40 -12.25
C ASP A 34 5.80 -4.33 -11.58
N ALA A 35 6.19 -5.56 -11.24
CA ALA A 35 5.34 -6.52 -10.52
C ALA A 35 4.90 -5.98 -9.15
N SER A 36 5.83 -5.38 -8.39
CA SER A 36 5.52 -4.78 -7.08
C SER A 36 4.57 -3.59 -7.19
N CYS A 37 4.69 -2.78 -8.23
CA CYS A 37 3.76 -1.67 -8.47
C CYS A 37 2.35 -2.17 -8.81
N GLU A 38 2.24 -3.15 -9.72
CA GLU A 38 0.94 -3.74 -10.08
C GLU A 38 0.29 -4.44 -8.89
N ALA A 39 1.08 -5.13 -8.07
CA ALA A 39 0.59 -5.83 -6.88
C ALA A 39 -0.13 -4.92 -5.88
N ALA A 40 0.25 -3.66 -5.76
CA ALA A 40 -0.46 -2.70 -4.88
C ALA A 40 -1.89 -2.43 -5.37
N ARG A 41 -2.11 -2.37 -6.70
CA ARG A 41 -3.45 -2.24 -7.27
C ARG A 41 -4.23 -3.55 -7.15
N ASP A 42 -3.55 -4.67 -7.31
CA ASP A 42 -4.15 -5.99 -7.13
C ASP A 42 -4.64 -6.18 -5.69
N LEU A 43 -3.86 -5.77 -4.69
CA LEU A 43 -4.27 -5.81 -3.30
C LEU A 43 -5.50 -4.92 -3.03
N TYR A 44 -5.53 -3.70 -3.59
CA TYR A 44 -6.72 -2.84 -3.50
C TYR A 44 -7.98 -3.54 -4.03
N ILE A 45 -7.90 -4.17 -5.23
CA ILE A 45 -9.04 -4.87 -5.83
C ILE A 45 -9.44 -6.08 -4.98
N TYR A 46 -8.44 -6.83 -4.49
CA TYR A 46 -8.67 -7.98 -3.61
C TYR A 46 -9.37 -7.59 -2.33
N MET A 47 -8.91 -6.52 -1.66
CA MET A 47 -9.53 -6.02 -0.44
C MET A 47 -10.92 -5.44 -0.67
N LEU A 48 -11.16 -4.76 -1.80
CA LEU A 48 -12.50 -4.27 -2.13
C LEU A 48 -13.49 -5.44 -2.31
N GLY A 49 -13.02 -6.57 -2.85
CA GLY A 49 -13.82 -7.77 -3.05
C GLY A 49 -14.17 -8.55 -1.76
N VAL A 50 -13.70 -8.11 -0.57
CA VAL A 50 -14.04 -8.78 0.70
C VAL A 50 -15.47 -8.48 1.18
N VAL A 51 -16.09 -7.44 0.62
CA VAL A 51 -17.43 -6.98 1.02
C VAL A 51 -18.47 -8.11 0.89
N SER A 52 -18.55 -8.74 -0.27
CA SER A 52 -19.54 -9.80 -0.54
C SER A 52 -19.35 -11.05 0.31
N PRO A 53 -18.14 -11.64 0.47
CA PRO A 53 -17.98 -12.77 1.38
C PRO A 53 -18.25 -12.42 2.85
N LEU A 54 -17.99 -11.18 3.29
CA LEU A 54 -18.29 -10.79 4.67
C LEU A 54 -19.79 -10.68 4.93
N THR A 55 -20.55 -10.09 4.00
CA THR A 55 -22.03 -10.03 4.08
C THR A 55 -22.66 -11.42 3.91
N LYS A 56 -22.07 -12.29 3.09
CA LYS A 56 -22.51 -13.68 2.94
C LYS A 56 -22.38 -14.46 4.24
N ILE A 57 -21.32 -14.28 5.03
CA ILE A 57 -21.18 -14.92 6.35
C ILE A 57 -22.37 -14.56 7.26
N ALA A 58 -22.79 -13.29 7.25
CA ALA A 58 -23.97 -12.86 8.00
C ALA A 58 -25.25 -13.56 7.50
N LYS A 59 -25.42 -13.64 6.19
CA LYS A 59 -26.57 -14.32 5.57
C LYS A 59 -26.60 -15.80 5.93
N ASP A 60 -25.48 -16.51 5.78
CA ASP A 60 -25.36 -17.93 6.09
C ASP A 60 -25.65 -18.20 7.60
N LYS A 61 -25.18 -17.31 8.50
CA LYS A 61 -25.47 -17.39 9.95
C LYS A 61 -26.97 -17.21 10.25
N ILE A 62 -27.62 -16.28 9.58
CA ILE A 62 -29.07 -16.03 9.69
C ILE A 62 -29.87 -17.23 9.20
N GLU A 63 -29.50 -17.78 8.04
CA GLU A 63 -30.17 -18.95 7.45
C GLU A 63 -30.02 -20.19 8.35
N ALA A 64 -28.83 -20.39 8.90
CA ALA A 64 -28.59 -21.47 9.87
C ALA A 64 -29.41 -21.31 11.14
N ALA A 65 -29.58 -20.10 11.67
CA ALA A 65 -30.40 -19.81 12.85
C ALA A 65 -31.89 -20.05 12.57
N ARG A 66 -32.40 -19.62 11.42
CA ARG A 66 -33.78 -19.88 10.98
C ARG A 66 -34.12 -21.38 10.81
N SER A 67 -33.10 -22.16 10.41
CA SER A 67 -33.28 -23.60 10.13
C SER A 67 -33.22 -24.49 11.38
N LYS A 68 -33.06 -23.91 12.58
CA LYS A 68 -33.12 -24.68 13.85
C LYS A 68 -34.49 -25.34 14.05
N PHE A 69 -34.53 -26.45 14.76
CA PHE A 69 -35.77 -27.14 15.08
C PHE A 69 -36.74 -26.25 15.85
N ASN A 70 -36.26 -25.36 16.71
CA ASN A 70 -37.08 -24.44 17.48
C ASN A 70 -36.43 -23.04 17.51
N PRO A 71 -36.53 -22.27 16.40
CA PRO A 71 -35.94 -20.94 16.33
C PRO A 71 -36.72 -19.96 17.21
N THR A 72 -36.01 -19.01 17.82
CA THR A 72 -36.63 -17.90 18.58
C THR A 72 -37.39 -16.96 17.64
N ASP A 73 -38.16 -16.03 18.17
CA ASP A 73 -38.87 -15.04 17.34
C ASP A 73 -37.90 -14.10 16.61
N GLU A 74 -36.79 -13.76 17.24
CA GLU A 74 -35.71 -12.99 16.61
C GLU A 74 -35.03 -13.78 15.49
N GLU A 75 -34.82 -15.09 15.67
CA GLU A 75 -34.25 -15.96 14.63
C GLU A 75 -35.22 -16.21 13.48
N ARG A 76 -36.53 -16.12 13.69
CA ARG A 76 -37.55 -16.20 12.62
C ARG A 76 -37.64 -14.91 11.81
N ASN A 77 -37.48 -13.75 12.48
CA ASN A 77 -37.57 -12.41 11.88
C ASN A 77 -36.30 -11.60 12.12
N PRO A 78 -35.16 -12.04 11.61
CA PRO A 78 -33.87 -11.38 11.85
C PRO A 78 -33.78 -10.05 11.11
N ASN A 79 -32.96 -9.15 11.63
CA ASN A 79 -32.57 -7.97 10.90
C ASN A 79 -31.58 -8.34 9.76
N MET A 80 -32.05 -8.22 8.53
CA MET A 80 -31.30 -8.57 7.31
C MET A 80 -30.38 -7.46 6.81
N LYS A 81 -30.33 -6.30 7.48
CA LYS A 81 -29.69 -5.08 6.98
C LYS A 81 -28.25 -5.30 6.47
N PHE A 82 -27.41 -5.95 7.25
CA PHE A 82 -26.04 -6.23 6.84
C PHE A 82 -25.96 -7.35 5.80
N ALA A 83 -26.81 -8.36 5.87
CA ALA A 83 -26.86 -9.47 4.92
C ALA A 83 -27.36 -9.04 3.52
N GLU A 84 -28.16 -7.97 3.46
CA GLU A 84 -28.73 -7.39 2.23
C GLU A 84 -28.05 -6.04 1.88
N ASN A 85 -26.80 -5.90 2.25
CA ASN A 85 -26.01 -4.69 2.07
C ASN A 85 -25.91 -4.28 0.59
N ALA A 86 -26.29 -3.03 0.27
CA ALA A 86 -26.33 -2.53 -1.10
C ALA A 86 -24.94 -2.39 -1.73
N LEU A 87 -23.89 -2.21 -0.94
CA LEU A 87 -22.51 -2.17 -1.44
C LEU A 87 -22.08 -3.55 -1.97
N ALA A 88 -22.46 -4.64 -1.29
CA ALA A 88 -22.19 -5.99 -1.79
C ALA A 88 -22.89 -6.24 -3.14
N VAL A 89 -24.16 -5.87 -3.24
CA VAL A 89 -24.92 -5.98 -4.49
C VAL A 89 -24.27 -5.16 -5.61
N LEU A 90 -23.89 -3.91 -5.32
CA LEU A 90 -23.21 -3.04 -6.29
C LEU A 90 -21.93 -3.68 -6.85
N LEU A 91 -21.07 -4.24 -5.98
CA LEU A 91 -19.82 -4.86 -6.42
C LEU A 91 -20.03 -6.20 -7.15
N ASP A 92 -21.04 -6.98 -6.74
CA ASP A 92 -21.37 -8.27 -7.37
C ASP A 92 -21.99 -8.08 -8.78
N GLU A 93 -22.73 -7.00 -9.00
CA GLU A 93 -23.37 -6.67 -10.28
C GLU A 93 -22.48 -5.83 -11.20
N ASP A 94 -21.38 -5.21 -10.69
CA ASP A 94 -20.48 -4.42 -11.52
C ASP A 94 -19.64 -5.31 -12.43
N VAL A 95 -19.97 -5.27 -13.73
CA VAL A 95 -19.38 -6.13 -14.77
C VAL A 95 -17.87 -5.91 -14.89
N ASP A 96 -17.40 -4.67 -14.81
CA ASP A 96 -15.99 -4.34 -14.96
C ASP A 96 -15.18 -4.80 -13.74
N PHE A 97 -15.72 -4.61 -12.53
CA PHE A 97 -15.12 -5.12 -11.31
C PHE A 97 -15.01 -6.64 -11.33
N GLN A 98 -16.12 -7.34 -11.61
CA GLN A 98 -16.17 -8.80 -11.64
C GLN A 98 -15.26 -9.40 -12.72
N LYS A 99 -15.17 -8.76 -13.89
CA LYS A 99 -14.25 -9.18 -14.94
C LYS A 99 -12.79 -9.13 -14.50
N VAL A 100 -12.38 -8.08 -13.79
CA VAL A 100 -11.01 -7.95 -13.28
C VAL A 100 -10.76 -8.94 -12.16
N PHE A 101 -11.69 -9.06 -11.21
CA PHE A 101 -11.61 -9.96 -10.06
C PHE A 101 -11.44 -11.42 -10.52
N SER A 102 -12.27 -11.86 -11.46
CA SER A 102 -12.21 -13.20 -12.05
C SER A 102 -10.93 -13.42 -12.88
N LYS A 103 -10.51 -12.44 -13.67
CA LYS A 103 -9.27 -12.53 -14.47
C LYS A 103 -8.02 -12.71 -13.58
N LYS A 104 -8.00 -12.06 -12.43
CA LYS A 104 -6.94 -12.17 -11.43
C LYS A 104 -7.05 -13.45 -10.58
N LYS A 105 -8.14 -14.23 -10.74
CA LYS A 105 -8.45 -15.41 -9.93
C LYS A 105 -8.46 -15.13 -8.43
N PHE A 106 -8.99 -13.97 -8.08
CA PHE A 106 -9.14 -13.59 -6.69
C PHE A 106 -10.28 -14.37 -6.05
N ASP A 107 -10.05 -14.87 -4.84
CA ASP A 107 -10.99 -15.71 -4.11
C ASP A 107 -10.74 -15.55 -2.60
N TRP A 108 -11.84 -15.44 -1.84
CA TRP A 108 -11.84 -15.37 -0.39
C TRP A 108 -12.35 -16.66 0.27
N SER A 109 -12.83 -17.65 -0.52
CA SER A 109 -13.50 -18.86 0.02
C SER A 109 -12.61 -19.70 0.93
N GLN A 110 -11.30 -19.72 0.69
CA GLN A 110 -10.35 -20.44 1.53
C GLN A 110 -10.04 -19.75 2.88
N TYR A 111 -10.51 -18.51 3.07
CA TYR A 111 -10.19 -17.70 4.25
C TYR A 111 -11.41 -17.46 5.17
N ASP A 112 -12.39 -18.32 5.06
CA ASP A 112 -13.65 -18.26 5.80
C ASP A 112 -13.46 -18.15 7.33
N ILE A 113 -12.45 -18.82 7.88
CA ILE A 113 -12.13 -18.75 9.32
C ILE A 113 -11.72 -17.34 9.73
N VAL A 114 -10.86 -16.68 8.95
CA VAL A 114 -10.41 -15.31 9.24
C VAL A 114 -11.56 -14.33 9.09
N LEU A 115 -12.35 -14.47 8.02
CA LEU A 115 -13.52 -13.62 7.80
C LEU A 115 -14.58 -13.78 8.89
N LYS A 116 -14.82 -14.99 9.40
CA LYS A 116 -15.73 -15.25 10.53
C LYS A 116 -15.24 -14.60 11.81
N LYS A 117 -13.93 -14.60 12.08
CA LYS A 117 -13.35 -13.89 13.23
C LYS A 117 -13.54 -12.38 13.11
N ILE A 118 -13.24 -11.81 11.93
CA ILE A 118 -13.45 -10.39 11.65
C ILE A 118 -14.94 -10.03 11.83
N TYR A 119 -15.84 -10.81 11.25
CA TYR A 119 -17.28 -10.56 11.40
C TYR A 119 -17.75 -10.65 12.86
N ALA A 120 -17.22 -11.59 13.64
CA ALA A 120 -17.52 -11.69 15.07
C ALA A 120 -17.04 -10.44 15.84
N SER A 121 -15.84 -9.93 15.52
CA SER A 121 -15.33 -8.67 16.09
C SER A 121 -16.22 -7.48 15.72
N VAL A 122 -16.58 -7.37 14.43
CA VAL A 122 -17.48 -6.31 13.92
C VAL A 122 -18.81 -6.29 14.70
N GLN A 123 -19.41 -7.46 14.99
CA GLN A 123 -20.69 -7.55 15.69
C GLN A 123 -20.66 -6.97 17.10
N GLU A 124 -19.51 -6.95 17.77
CA GLU A 124 -19.34 -6.41 19.12
C GLU A 124 -19.18 -4.88 19.13
N LYS A 125 -18.86 -4.27 17.99
CA LYS A 125 -18.57 -2.84 17.89
C LYS A 125 -19.83 -1.97 17.97
N GLU A 126 -19.69 -0.82 18.64
CA GLU A 126 -20.81 0.12 18.79
C GLU A 126 -21.28 0.68 17.45
N TYR A 127 -20.35 1.01 16.52
CA TYR A 127 -20.72 1.50 15.19
C TYR A 127 -21.55 0.49 14.38
N PHE A 128 -21.35 -0.82 14.60
CA PHE A 128 -22.13 -1.85 13.94
C PHE A 128 -23.53 -1.96 14.55
N LYS A 129 -23.66 -1.87 15.89
CA LYS A 129 -24.94 -1.87 16.58
C LYS A 129 -25.78 -0.65 16.18
N GLU A 130 -25.16 0.52 16.10
CA GLU A 130 -25.78 1.76 15.60
C GLU A 130 -26.31 1.56 14.17
N TYR A 131 -25.46 1.03 13.26
CA TYR A 131 -25.85 0.72 11.89
C TYR A 131 -27.04 -0.25 11.84
N MET A 132 -27.00 -1.36 12.60
CA MET A 132 -28.09 -2.36 12.61
C MET A 132 -29.41 -1.79 13.15
N ASN A 133 -29.35 -0.82 14.07
CA ASN A 133 -30.52 -0.20 14.69
C ASN A 133 -31.06 1.01 13.88
N SER A 134 -30.29 1.55 12.98
CA SER A 134 -30.71 2.66 12.11
C SER A 134 -31.79 2.20 11.12
N GLU A 135 -32.78 3.03 10.87
CA GLU A 135 -33.84 2.81 9.87
C GLU A 135 -33.38 3.10 8.43
N GLU A 136 -32.24 3.80 8.28
CA GLU A 136 -31.68 4.11 6.98
C GLU A 136 -31.30 2.83 6.22
N ARG A 137 -31.58 2.81 4.93
CA ARG A 137 -31.23 1.73 3.99
C ARG A 137 -30.68 2.37 2.72
N SER A 138 -29.46 2.86 2.82
CA SER A 138 -28.81 3.55 1.70
C SER A 138 -27.42 2.98 1.43
N LEU A 139 -27.00 3.05 0.16
CA LEU A 139 -25.63 2.73 -0.24
C LEU A 139 -24.61 3.59 0.51
N ALA A 140 -24.97 4.84 0.81
CA ALA A 140 -24.08 5.76 1.53
C ALA A 140 -23.83 5.29 2.98
N GLU A 141 -24.87 4.80 3.67
CA GLU A 141 -24.74 4.22 5.01
C GLU A 141 -23.90 2.94 5.00
N ASP A 142 -24.13 2.08 4.01
CA ASP A 142 -23.37 0.84 3.82
C ASP A 142 -21.87 1.13 3.53
N CYS A 143 -21.59 2.11 2.69
CA CYS A 143 -20.22 2.57 2.43
C CYS A 143 -19.55 3.14 3.70
N LYS A 144 -20.29 3.89 4.51
CA LYS A 144 -19.80 4.42 5.80
C LYS A 144 -19.48 3.29 6.77
N LEU A 145 -20.32 2.27 6.86
CA LEU A 145 -20.05 1.08 7.68
C LEU A 145 -18.77 0.38 7.24
N PHE A 146 -18.64 0.06 5.94
CA PHE A 146 -17.44 -0.64 5.45
C PHE A 146 -16.17 0.20 5.55
N THR A 147 -16.26 1.53 5.50
CA THR A 147 -15.12 2.40 5.82
C THR A 147 -14.63 2.16 7.25
N ARG A 148 -15.54 2.10 8.24
CA ARG A 148 -15.20 1.79 9.63
C ARG A 148 -14.62 0.38 9.78
N ILE A 149 -15.20 -0.61 9.09
CA ILE A 149 -14.69 -1.99 9.10
C ILE A 149 -13.25 -2.03 8.57
N TYR A 150 -12.95 -1.34 7.45
CA TYR A 150 -11.59 -1.29 6.92
C TYR A 150 -10.61 -0.60 7.88
N GLU A 151 -11.03 0.48 8.51
CA GLU A 151 -10.17 1.26 9.41
C GLU A 151 -9.91 0.58 10.75
N GLU A 152 -10.88 -0.19 11.27
CA GLU A 152 -10.81 -0.72 12.64
C GLU A 152 -10.54 -2.24 12.71
N GLU A 153 -10.94 -3.01 11.68
CA GLU A 153 -10.87 -4.47 11.75
C GLU A 153 -9.85 -5.09 10.79
N PHE A 154 -9.46 -4.37 9.74
CA PHE A 154 -8.52 -4.89 8.76
C PHE A 154 -7.10 -4.35 8.95
N VAL A 155 -6.95 -3.19 9.56
CA VAL A 155 -5.65 -2.65 9.94
C VAL A 155 -5.18 -3.38 11.21
N ASP A 156 -3.90 -3.73 11.28
CA ASP A 156 -3.27 -4.39 12.42
C ASP A 156 -3.89 -5.75 12.81
N THR A 157 -4.35 -6.52 11.82
CA THR A 157 -4.85 -7.89 12.03
C THR A 157 -3.78 -8.92 11.61
N PRO A 158 -3.01 -9.52 12.54
CA PRO A 158 -1.87 -10.38 12.21
C PRO A 158 -2.23 -11.60 11.35
N GLU A 159 -3.41 -12.19 11.57
CA GLU A 159 -3.88 -13.31 10.76
C GLU A 159 -4.14 -12.92 9.30
N LEU A 160 -4.64 -11.70 9.07
CA LEU A 160 -4.84 -11.18 7.72
C LEU A 160 -3.50 -10.85 7.06
N GLU A 161 -2.57 -10.23 7.78
CA GLU A 161 -1.24 -9.91 7.25
C GLU A 161 -0.52 -11.19 6.82
N SER A 162 -0.49 -12.23 7.65
CA SER A 162 0.11 -13.53 7.32
C SER A 162 -0.53 -14.16 6.07
N LEU A 163 -1.85 -14.09 5.95
CA LEU A 163 -2.60 -14.58 4.80
C LEU A 163 -2.23 -13.83 3.51
N LEU A 164 -2.13 -12.50 3.59
CA LEU A 164 -1.79 -11.67 2.45
C LEU A 164 -0.33 -11.90 2.00
N GLU A 165 0.59 -12.10 2.94
CA GLU A 165 1.98 -12.42 2.68
C GLU A 165 2.14 -13.79 1.99
N GLU A 166 1.42 -14.82 2.44
CA GLU A 166 1.37 -16.13 1.79
C GLU A 166 0.86 -16.03 0.34
N LYS A 167 -0.09 -15.15 0.08
CA LYS A 167 -0.68 -14.97 -1.24
C LYS A 167 0.25 -14.21 -2.19
N SER A 168 0.95 -13.21 -1.70
CA SER A 168 1.93 -12.43 -2.47
C SER A 168 2.92 -11.70 -1.58
N ILE A 169 4.20 -11.98 -1.74
CA ILE A 169 5.28 -11.26 -1.07
C ILE A 169 5.27 -9.74 -1.36
N HIS A 170 4.69 -9.34 -2.49
CA HIS A 170 4.56 -7.92 -2.85
C HIS A 170 3.46 -7.18 -2.09
N TRP A 171 2.58 -7.90 -1.37
CA TRP A 171 1.49 -7.32 -0.59
C TRP A 171 1.91 -6.92 0.83
N ASN A 172 3.05 -7.43 1.26
CA ASN A 172 3.66 -7.04 2.53
C ASN A 172 3.82 -5.51 2.60
N ASP A 173 3.44 -4.90 3.70
CA ASP A 173 3.44 -3.45 3.99
C ASP A 173 2.47 -2.58 3.15
N ASP A 174 1.75 -3.14 2.17
CA ASP A 174 0.87 -2.35 1.29
C ASP A 174 -0.60 -2.34 1.79
N LEU A 175 -0.96 -3.11 2.84
CA LEU A 175 -2.35 -3.27 3.27
C LEU A 175 -3.00 -1.93 3.65
N ALA A 176 -2.44 -1.20 4.59
CA ALA A 176 -3.00 0.08 5.05
C ALA A 176 -3.14 1.10 3.90
N TYR A 177 -2.18 1.09 2.96
CA TYR A 177 -2.24 1.92 1.77
C TYR A 177 -3.38 1.51 0.83
N SER A 178 -3.54 0.22 0.60
CA SER A 178 -4.62 -0.33 -0.24
C SER A 178 -6.00 -0.08 0.37
N LEU A 179 -6.16 -0.24 1.69
CA LEU A 179 -7.39 0.09 2.43
C LEU A 179 -7.76 1.57 2.31
N THR A 180 -6.78 2.49 2.29
CA THR A 180 -7.03 3.91 2.03
C THR A 180 -7.69 4.13 0.66
N TRP A 181 -7.33 3.34 -0.36
CA TRP A 181 -7.96 3.41 -1.68
C TRP A 181 -9.33 2.73 -1.72
N CYS A 182 -9.54 1.67 -0.92
CA CYS A 182 -10.88 1.11 -0.71
C CYS A 182 -11.82 2.19 -0.13
N CYS A 183 -11.43 2.86 0.95
CA CYS A 183 -12.22 3.94 1.57
C CYS A 183 -12.52 5.08 0.59
N LYS A 184 -11.58 5.46 -0.28
CA LYS A 184 -11.83 6.46 -1.34
C LYS A 184 -12.87 5.97 -2.35
N SER A 185 -12.79 4.71 -2.77
CA SER A 185 -13.81 4.12 -3.67
C SER A 185 -15.17 4.08 -3.01
N LEU A 186 -15.26 3.69 -1.73
CA LEU A 186 -16.52 3.74 -0.97
C LEU A 186 -17.09 5.16 -0.90
N SER A 187 -16.23 6.17 -0.74
CA SER A 187 -16.65 7.57 -0.75
C SER A 187 -17.20 8.02 -2.12
N SER A 188 -16.70 7.46 -3.23
CA SER A 188 -17.24 7.68 -4.58
C SER A 188 -18.57 6.96 -4.79
N PHE A 189 -18.67 5.70 -4.37
CA PHE A 189 -19.92 4.92 -4.44
C PHE A 189 -21.05 5.56 -3.64
N ALA A 190 -20.76 6.09 -2.46
CA ALA A 190 -21.72 6.83 -1.65
C ALA A 190 -22.31 8.07 -2.36
N LYS A 191 -21.63 8.59 -3.40
CA LYS A 191 -22.09 9.68 -4.26
C LYS A 191 -22.79 9.20 -5.54
N GLY A 192 -22.95 7.89 -5.70
CA GLY A 192 -23.58 7.28 -6.87
C GLY A 192 -22.64 7.09 -8.07
N GLU A 193 -21.31 7.15 -7.85
CA GLU A 193 -20.33 6.85 -8.91
C GLU A 193 -20.17 5.33 -9.05
N SER A 194 -20.02 4.84 -10.30
CA SER A 194 -19.70 3.45 -10.57
C SER A 194 -18.23 3.14 -10.31
N TRP A 195 -17.91 1.86 -10.11
CA TRP A 195 -16.53 1.45 -10.01
C TRP A 195 -15.79 1.66 -11.33
N THR A 196 -14.58 2.16 -11.25
CA THR A 196 -13.66 2.27 -12.38
C THR A 196 -12.27 1.82 -11.97
N MET A 197 -11.54 1.20 -12.91
CA MET A 197 -10.15 0.83 -12.67
C MET A 197 -9.32 2.08 -12.37
N LEU A 198 -8.77 2.14 -11.17
CA LEU A 198 -7.90 3.26 -10.77
C LEU A 198 -6.60 3.26 -11.58
N PRO A 199 -6.16 4.41 -12.09
CA PRO A 199 -4.84 4.56 -12.68
C PRO A 199 -3.76 4.13 -11.69
N LEU A 200 -2.77 3.35 -12.15
CA LEU A 200 -1.72 2.83 -11.28
C LEU A 200 -0.87 3.97 -10.72
N TYR A 201 -0.47 4.90 -11.55
CA TYR A 201 0.39 6.02 -11.18
C TYR A 201 -0.42 7.31 -10.97
N GLN A 202 -0.07 8.06 -9.94
CA GLN A 202 -0.81 9.29 -9.61
C GLN A 202 -0.66 10.35 -10.71
N SER A 203 0.48 10.43 -11.39
CA SER A 203 0.70 11.33 -12.52
C SER A 203 -0.29 11.13 -13.68
N GLU A 204 -0.82 9.92 -13.86
CA GLU A 204 -1.85 9.62 -14.88
C GLU A 204 -3.20 10.32 -14.58
N MET A 205 -3.41 10.72 -13.33
CA MET A 205 -4.62 11.47 -12.90
C MET A 205 -4.45 12.98 -13.08
N LEU A 206 -3.22 13.46 -13.28
CA LEU A 206 -2.90 14.87 -13.43
C LEU A 206 -2.95 15.24 -14.92
N LYS A 207 -3.78 16.25 -15.25
CA LYS A 207 -3.84 16.80 -16.61
C LYS A 207 -2.93 18.02 -16.67
N GLY A 208 -1.96 18.04 -17.56
CA GLY A 208 -1.10 19.20 -17.80
C GLY A 208 0.18 18.86 -18.58
N GLU A 209 0.69 19.83 -19.34
CA GLU A 209 1.98 19.72 -20.00
C GLU A 209 3.10 19.78 -18.96
N GLY A 210 4.15 18.98 -19.15
CA GLY A 210 5.33 18.96 -18.28
C GLY A 210 5.21 18.15 -17.00
N VAL A 211 4.11 17.38 -16.79
CA VAL A 211 4.01 16.43 -15.69
C VAL A 211 4.92 15.24 -15.98
N GLU A 212 6.01 15.11 -15.21
CA GLU A 212 6.88 13.95 -15.31
C GLU A 212 6.13 12.67 -14.94
N SER A 213 6.20 11.65 -15.82
CA SER A 213 5.56 10.36 -15.58
C SER A 213 6.15 9.68 -14.34
N ASP A 214 5.31 9.33 -13.38
CA ASP A 214 5.71 8.58 -12.18
C ASP A 214 6.29 7.21 -12.52
N LYS A 215 5.84 6.58 -13.61
CA LYS A 215 6.43 5.34 -14.12
C LYS A 215 7.88 5.55 -14.56
N LEU A 216 8.15 6.64 -15.28
CA LEU A 216 9.51 6.99 -15.72
C LEU A 216 10.37 7.35 -14.52
N PHE A 217 9.83 8.13 -13.57
CA PHE A 217 10.52 8.50 -12.34
C PHE A 217 11.02 7.28 -11.59
N VAL A 218 10.14 6.31 -11.28
CA VAL A 218 10.53 5.15 -10.44
C VAL A 218 11.52 4.22 -11.15
N ARG A 219 11.42 4.05 -12.46
CA ARG A 219 12.39 3.27 -13.25
C ARG A 219 13.76 3.95 -13.28
N ARG A 220 13.80 5.25 -13.59
CA ARG A 220 15.07 6.03 -13.57
C ARG A 220 15.72 6.04 -12.18
N LEU A 221 14.92 6.12 -11.13
CA LEU A 221 15.41 6.06 -9.76
C LEU A 221 16.05 4.72 -9.45
N LEU A 222 15.40 3.59 -9.81
CA LEU A 222 15.99 2.26 -9.64
C LEU A 222 17.28 2.10 -10.45
N GLN A 223 17.29 2.49 -11.72
CA GLN A 223 18.47 2.45 -12.59
C GLN A 223 19.64 3.26 -12.01
N ALA A 224 19.35 4.46 -11.51
CA ALA A 224 20.37 5.31 -10.87
C ALA A 224 20.91 4.68 -9.58
N GLY A 225 20.05 4.05 -8.77
CA GLY A 225 20.45 3.31 -7.58
C GLY A 225 21.38 2.14 -7.92
N PHE A 226 21.05 1.35 -8.94
CA PHE A 226 21.88 0.26 -9.42
C PHE A 226 23.24 0.76 -9.94
N ALA A 227 23.24 1.74 -10.84
CA ALA A 227 24.44 2.28 -11.43
C ALA A 227 25.36 2.95 -10.39
N GLY A 228 24.79 3.57 -9.37
CA GLY A 228 25.51 4.28 -8.31
C GLY A 228 25.88 3.43 -7.10
N TYR A 229 25.40 2.19 -6.98
CA TYR A 229 25.50 1.40 -5.76
C TYR A 229 26.94 1.26 -5.24
N GLU A 230 27.85 0.78 -6.07
CA GLU A 230 29.27 0.59 -5.73
C GLU A 230 29.94 1.90 -5.29
N LYS A 231 29.71 2.97 -6.07
CA LYS A 231 30.27 4.30 -5.77
C LYS A 231 29.76 4.84 -4.45
N TYR A 232 28.45 4.85 -4.25
CA TYR A 232 27.85 5.47 -3.07
C TYR A 232 28.07 4.63 -1.81
N SER A 233 28.06 3.29 -1.89
CA SER A 233 28.38 2.43 -0.75
C SER A 233 29.84 2.59 -0.30
N SER A 234 30.78 2.78 -1.23
CA SER A 234 32.18 3.11 -0.91
C SER A 234 32.30 4.47 -0.21
N MET A 235 31.59 5.51 -0.70
CA MET A 235 31.57 6.84 -0.06
C MET A 235 30.99 6.79 1.36
N ILE A 236 29.95 5.96 1.56
CA ILE A 236 29.37 5.71 2.88
C ILE A 236 30.39 5.06 3.80
N ALA A 237 31.07 4.00 3.36
CA ALA A 237 32.08 3.28 4.14
C ALA A 237 33.25 4.18 4.55
N GLU A 238 33.75 5.05 3.64
CA GLU A 238 34.76 6.04 3.92
C GLU A 238 34.34 7.06 5.00
N SER A 239 33.08 7.51 4.93
CA SER A 239 32.55 8.53 5.83
C SER A 239 32.26 8.03 7.25
N VAL A 240 32.17 6.71 7.44
CA VAL A 240 31.95 6.05 8.73
C VAL A 240 33.21 5.31 9.23
N SER A 241 34.37 5.53 8.60
CA SER A 241 35.64 4.95 9.06
C SER A 241 35.93 5.42 10.50
N GLY A 242 36.01 4.46 11.44
CA GLY A 242 36.10 4.72 12.87
C GLY A 242 34.80 4.43 13.64
N TRP A 243 33.70 4.12 12.98
CA TRP A 243 32.50 3.56 13.59
C TRP A 243 32.55 2.03 13.54
N GLU A 244 31.97 1.37 14.54
CA GLU A 244 31.86 -0.10 14.52
C GLU A 244 31.10 -0.52 13.25
N LYS A 245 31.74 -1.31 12.39
CA LYS A 245 31.16 -1.81 11.12
C LYS A 245 29.83 -2.52 11.32
N GLU A 246 29.59 -3.05 12.52
CA GLU A 246 28.36 -3.71 12.95
C GLU A 246 27.14 -2.77 13.03
N ARG A 247 27.34 -1.45 12.95
CA ARG A 247 26.27 -0.44 12.93
C ARG A 247 25.76 -0.08 11.55
N LEU A 248 26.39 -0.56 10.50
CA LEU A 248 25.93 -0.35 9.12
C LEU A 248 24.87 -1.39 8.76
N PHE A 249 23.62 -1.10 9.12
CA PHE A 249 22.52 -1.92 8.62
C PHE A 249 22.40 -1.79 7.11
N SER A 250 22.23 -2.91 6.42
CA SER A 250 22.09 -2.94 4.97
C SER A 250 20.95 -2.08 4.46
N THR A 251 19.85 -1.96 5.23
CA THR A 251 18.72 -1.08 4.95
C THR A 251 19.13 0.40 4.91
N ASP A 252 19.87 0.87 5.90
CA ASP A 252 20.31 2.27 5.97
C ASP A 252 21.25 2.62 4.82
N VAL A 253 22.17 1.71 4.46
CA VAL A 253 23.08 1.88 3.32
C VAL A 253 22.28 2.03 2.03
N VAL A 254 21.34 1.14 1.76
CA VAL A 254 20.54 1.20 0.53
C VAL A 254 19.66 2.46 0.49
N LEU A 255 19.08 2.89 1.63
CA LEU A 255 18.32 4.15 1.70
C LEU A 255 19.18 5.36 1.35
N ILE A 256 20.41 5.42 1.88
CA ILE A 256 21.34 6.51 1.58
C ILE A 256 21.77 6.47 0.10
N VAL A 257 22.09 5.28 -0.44
CA VAL A 257 22.38 5.10 -1.86
C VAL A 257 21.25 5.63 -2.73
N MET A 258 20.00 5.27 -2.41
CA MET A 258 18.83 5.74 -3.16
C MET A 258 18.64 7.26 -3.04
N GLY A 259 18.88 7.85 -1.87
CA GLY A 259 18.82 9.29 -1.66
C GLY A 259 19.87 10.04 -2.48
N LEU A 260 21.11 9.56 -2.51
CA LEU A 260 22.18 10.12 -3.32
C LEU A 260 21.89 9.97 -4.82
N ALA A 261 21.40 8.80 -5.24
CA ALA A 261 21.02 8.55 -6.63
C ALA A 261 19.90 9.51 -7.07
N GLU A 262 18.89 9.73 -6.23
CA GLU A 262 17.81 10.70 -6.51
C GLU A 262 18.34 12.13 -6.59
N ALA A 263 19.17 12.54 -5.63
CA ALA A 263 19.72 13.91 -5.59
C ALA A 263 20.51 14.25 -6.85
N VAL A 264 21.29 13.31 -7.37
CA VAL A 264 22.11 13.48 -8.58
C VAL A 264 21.28 13.40 -9.86
N THR A 265 20.31 12.47 -9.92
CA THR A 265 19.63 12.12 -11.19
C THR A 265 18.47 13.05 -11.52
N PHE A 266 17.84 13.69 -10.52
CA PHE A 266 16.62 14.48 -10.72
C PHE A 266 16.85 15.97 -10.40
N PRO A 267 17.18 16.78 -11.41
CA PRO A 267 17.47 18.20 -11.21
C PRO A 267 16.27 19.00 -10.70
N ASN A 268 15.04 18.58 -11.02
CA ASN A 268 13.81 19.26 -10.63
C ASN A 268 13.28 18.86 -9.23
N ILE A 269 13.95 17.94 -8.52
CA ILE A 269 13.57 17.57 -7.15
C ILE A 269 14.49 18.31 -6.18
N PRO A 270 13.95 19.15 -5.26
CA PRO A 270 14.74 19.83 -4.25
C PRO A 270 15.47 18.85 -3.34
N ILE A 271 16.72 19.17 -2.96
CA ILE A 271 17.50 18.36 -2.04
C ILE A 271 16.76 18.10 -0.72
N LYS A 272 16.11 19.14 -0.17
CA LYS A 272 15.31 19.03 1.06
C LYS A 272 14.18 18.01 0.94
N VAL A 273 13.54 17.92 -0.23
CA VAL A 273 12.49 16.93 -0.49
C VAL A 273 13.09 15.52 -0.49
N THR A 274 14.17 15.30 -1.24
CA THR A 274 14.89 14.02 -1.25
C THR A 274 15.28 13.58 0.17
N MET A 275 15.96 14.46 0.92
CA MET A 275 16.37 14.16 2.30
C MET A 275 15.18 13.78 3.18
N ASN A 276 14.11 14.60 3.20
CA ASN A 276 12.95 14.35 4.01
C ASN A 276 12.28 13.01 3.66
N GLU A 277 12.16 12.67 2.39
CA GLU A 277 11.51 11.42 1.97
C GLU A 277 12.30 10.19 2.46
N TYR A 278 13.64 10.15 2.29
CA TYR A 278 14.44 9.01 2.73
C TYR A 278 14.58 8.92 4.26
N VAL A 279 14.59 10.05 4.95
CA VAL A 279 14.52 10.10 6.42
C VAL A 279 13.17 9.59 6.94
N GLU A 280 12.06 9.93 6.27
CA GLU A 280 10.75 9.37 6.63
C GLU A 280 10.68 7.86 6.37
N ILE A 281 11.19 7.38 5.23
CA ILE A 281 11.23 5.96 4.91
C ILE A 281 12.08 5.18 5.94
N SER A 282 13.20 5.75 6.39
CA SER A 282 14.06 5.11 7.38
C SER A 282 13.41 4.85 8.74
N LYS A 283 12.33 5.56 9.08
CA LYS A 283 11.57 5.31 10.32
C LYS A 283 10.83 3.97 10.31
N PHE A 284 10.44 3.50 9.12
CA PHE A 284 9.68 2.26 8.94
C PHE A 284 10.56 1.05 8.65
N TYR A 285 11.68 1.26 7.92
CA TYR A 285 12.54 0.17 7.45
C TYR A 285 13.89 0.09 8.16
N GLY A 286 14.20 1.05 9.00
CA GLY A 286 15.43 1.11 9.78
C GLY A 286 15.23 0.77 11.26
N THR A 287 16.29 0.97 12.03
CA THR A 287 16.29 0.90 13.48
C THR A 287 15.85 2.24 14.10
N PRO A 288 15.54 2.33 15.40
CA PRO A 288 15.24 3.61 16.06
C PRO A 288 16.32 4.69 15.88
N LYS A 289 17.57 4.30 15.58
CA LYS A 289 18.71 5.21 15.35
C LYS A 289 18.89 5.57 13.87
N SER A 290 18.26 4.82 12.95
CA SER A 290 18.43 5.00 11.51
C SER A 290 18.04 6.40 11.04
N ARG A 291 16.98 6.98 11.60
CA ARG A 291 16.52 8.33 11.26
C ARG A 291 17.63 9.38 11.35
N SER A 292 18.31 9.45 12.50
CA SER A 292 19.39 10.43 12.72
C SER A 292 20.64 10.09 11.91
N PHE A 293 20.94 8.80 11.76
CA PHE A 293 22.06 8.31 10.98
C PHE A 293 21.89 8.63 9.49
N VAL A 294 20.77 8.25 8.90
CA VAL A 294 20.45 8.51 7.47
C VAL A 294 20.43 10.01 7.20
N ASN A 295 19.78 10.81 8.07
CA ASN A 295 19.76 12.26 7.91
C ASN A 295 21.16 12.88 7.89
N GLY A 296 21.98 12.57 8.89
CA GLY A 296 23.32 13.17 9.02
C GLY A 296 24.28 12.74 7.91
N LEU A 297 24.16 11.49 7.44
CA LEU A 297 25.06 10.99 6.40
C LEU A 297 24.60 11.45 5.00
N LEU A 298 23.30 11.49 4.73
CA LEU A 298 22.78 12.09 3.49
C LEU A 298 23.17 13.55 3.37
N ASP A 299 23.02 14.35 4.42
CA ASP A 299 23.38 15.77 4.42
C ASP A 299 24.86 15.95 4.03
N ARG A 300 25.76 15.25 4.72
CA ARG A 300 27.19 15.30 4.48
C ARG A 300 27.59 14.89 3.05
N LEU A 301 27.02 13.76 2.58
CA LEU A 301 27.41 13.22 1.26
C LEU A 301 26.78 14.01 0.11
N ILE A 302 25.57 14.55 0.28
CA ILE A 302 24.96 15.46 -0.68
C ILE A 302 25.77 16.74 -0.80
N GLN A 303 26.25 17.33 0.33
CA GLN A 303 27.11 18.51 0.29
C GLN A 303 28.41 18.24 -0.45
N ARG A 304 29.07 17.10 -0.15
CA ARG A 304 30.27 16.68 -0.88
C ARG A 304 30.05 16.58 -2.39
N LEU A 305 28.95 15.93 -2.81
CA LEU A 305 28.60 15.76 -4.23
C LEU A 305 28.23 17.10 -4.90
N ALA A 306 27.63 18.03 -4.15
CA ALA A 306 27.35 19.38 -4.64
C ALA A 306 28.64 20.19 -4.85
N ASP A 307 29.59 20.14 -3.90
CA ASP A 307 30.89 20.79 -3.99
C ASP A 307 31.75 20.22 -5.14
N GLU A 308 31.59 18.91 -5.42
CA GLU A 308 32.21 18.23 -6.59
C GLU A 308 31.50 18.57 -7.92
N GLY A 309 30.38 19.33 -7.91
CA GLY A 309 29.59 19.67 -9.09
C GLY A 309 28.75 18.50 -9.66
N ALA A 310 28.62 17.40 -8.93
CA ALA A 310 27.84 16.23 -9.35
C ALA A 310 26.35 16.43 -9.20
N ILE A 311 25.91 17.37 -8.35
CA ILE A 311 24.50 17.70 -8.15
C ILE A 311 24.20 19.04 -8.82
N VAL A 312 23.37 18.99 -9.87
CA VAL A 312 22.87 20.20 -10.55
C VAL A 312 21.37 20.28 -10.34
N LYS A 313 20.88 21.39 -9.81
CA LYS A 313 19.44 21.63 -9.58
C LYS A 313 18.92 22.71 -10.51
N GLU A 314 17.70 22.49 -11.02
CA GLU A 314 17.04 23.37 -11.98
C GLU A 314 15.56 23.57 -11.62
N GLY A 315 14.99 24.70 -12.02
CA GLY A 315 13.56 24.96 -11.85
C GLY A 315 13.09 24.78 -10.40
N LYS A 316 12.16 23.88 -10.17
CA LYS A 316 11.63 23.56 -8.83
C LYS A 316 12.68 22.93 -7.90
N GLY A 317 13.76 22.37 -8.45
CA GLY A 317 14.86 21.79 -7.68
C GLY A 317 15.68 22.81 -6.90
N LEU A 318 15.57 24.08 -7.23
CA LEU A 318 16.26 25.20 -6.56
C LEU A 318 15.58 25.64 -5.26
N LEU A 319 14.34 25.15 -4.96
CA LEU A 319 13.58 25.43 -3.75
C LEU A 319 14.07 24.57 -2.58
#